data_ed963562d3de63d3dd06161920aee749
#
_entry.id   ed963562d3de63d3dd06161920aee749
#
_cell.length_a   1.000
_cell.length_b   1.000
_cell.length_c   1.000
_cell.angle_alpha   90.00
_cell.angle_beta   90.00
_cell.angle_gamma   90.00
#
_symmetry.space_group_name_H-M   'P 1'
#
loop_
_entity.id
_entity.type
_entity.pdbx_description
1 polymer ?
#
loop_
_entity_poly.entity_id
_entity_poly.type
_entity_poly.pdbx_seq_one_letter_code
_entity_poly.pdbx_strand_id
1 'polypeptide(L)'
;MPRIIQRFLLLLFVWLCGSSALAETPAPWRDYTVREHEANRLVLEVQYANDQAERCVLTAGEGTVFPALSEDQSFVWDGEKRELTVQWNSSRLELTLVYEAAISAPLWQEGTPYEDELVFTYYDAAGNKLDEDRLFILNQLNGLTVEMETLRGSRSQIPQILNEP
;
A
#
# COMPACT_ATOMS: atom_id res chain seq x y z
N MET A 1 43.34 4.06 -49.38
CA MET A 1 42.03 3.47 -49.04
C MET A 1 41.83 3.11 -47.56
N PRO A 2 42.66 3.38 -46.58
CA PRO A 2 42.34 2.95 -45.20
C PRO A 2 41.60 3.99 -44.35
N ARG A 3 41.53 5.24 -44.73
CA ARG A 3 40.94 6.30 -43.89
C ARG A 3 39.42 6.42 -43.89
N ILE A 4 38.77 5.93 -44.93
CA ILE A 4 37.30 6.01 -45.07
C ILE A 4 36.64 4.89 -44.25
N ILE A 5 37.23 3.70 -44.26
CA ILE A 5 36.72 2.54 -43.49
C ILE A 5 36.81 2.81 -41.96
N GLN A 6 37.87 3.47 -41.52
CA GLN A 6 38.05 3.79 -40.09
C GLN A 6 37.04 4.81 -39.58
N ARG A 7 36.58 5.74 -40.43
CA ARG A 7 35.52 6.70 -40.05
C ARG A 7 34.12 6.07 -40.03
N PHE A 8 33.87 5.08 -40.89
CA PHE A 8 32.61 4.36 -40.88
C PHE A 8 32.50 3.44 -39.67
N LEU A 9 33.58 2.80 -39.24
CA LEU A 9 33.62 1.95 -38.05
C LEU A 9 33.40 2.77 -36.75
N LEU A 10 33.94 3.98 -36.68
CA LEU A 10 33.76 4.86 -35.53
C LEU A 10 32.32 5.40 -35.43
N LEU A 11 31.68 5.69 -36.56
CA LEU A 11 30.26 6.08 -36.58
C LEU A 11 29.31 4.93 -36.23
N LEU A 12 29.66 3.68 -36.61
CA LEU A 12 28.86 2.52 -36.26
C LEU A 12 28.97 2.21 -34.75
N PHE A 13 30.16 2.42 -34.14
CA PHE A 13 30.36 2.23 -32.71
C PHE A 13 29.62 3.26 -31.85
N VAL A 14 29.52 4.51 -32.30
CA VAL A 14 28.75 5.57 -31.61
C VAL A 14 27.23 5.29 -31.70
N TRP A 15 26.78 4.64 -32.77
CA TRP A 15 25.36 4.27 -32.92
C TRP A 15 24.96 3.05 -32.08
N LEU A 16 25.91 2.14 -31.79
CA LEU A 16 25.67 0.96 -30.94
C LEU A 16 25.78 1.26 -29.43
N CYS A 17 26.46 2.35 -29.05
CA CYS A 17 26.54 2.78 -27.63
C CYS A 17 25.45 3.73 -27.19
N GLY A 18 24.55 4.13 -28.08
CA GLY A 18 23.55 5.15 -27.81
C GLY A 18 22.12 4.64 -27.75
N SER A 19 21.80 3.66 -26.94
CA SER A 19 20.40 3.42 -26.51
C SER A 19 20.32 2.34 -25.44
N SER A 20 21.10 2.45 -24.40
CA SER A 20 20.60 1.95 -23.11
C SER A 20 19.62 3.03 -22.62
N ALA A 21 18.43 3.05 -23.18
CA ALA A 21 17.29 3.58 -22.46
C ALA A 21 17.22 2.77 -21.18
N LEU A 22 17.76 3.33 -20.09
CA LEU A 22 17.41 2.86 -18.76
C LEU A 22 15.88 2.88 -18.75
N ALA A 23 15.27 1.71 -18.80
CA ALA A 23 13.85 1.59 -18.57
C ALA A 23 13.65 2.25 -17.20
N GLU A 24 13.09 3.46 -17.17
CA GLU A 24 12.67 4.08 -15.93
C GLU A 24 11.75 3.07 -15.27
N THR A 25 12.20 2.50 -14.17
CA THR A 25 11.33 1.67 -13.35
C THR A 25 10.14 2.56 -12.99
N PRO A 26 8.91 2.19 -13.38
CA PRO A 26 7.76 3.02 -13.08
C PRO A 26 7.75 3.29 -11.59
N ALA A 27 7.50 4.55 -11.22
CA ALA A 27 7.42 4.94 -9.82
C ALA A 27 6.41 4.01 -9.10
N PRO A 28 6.70 3.56 -7.88
CA PRO A 28 5.77 2.74 -7.13
C PRO A 28 4.43 3.48 -7.04
N TRP A 29 3.37 2.77 -7.41
CA TRP A 29 2.02 3.29 -7.36
C TRP A 29 1.26 2.61 -6.23
N ARG A 30 0.49 3.39 -5.49
CA ARG A 30 -0.31 2.93 -4.36
C ARG A 30 -1.65 3.65 -4.31
N ASP A 31 -2.66 2.93 -3.91
CA ASP A 31 -4.00 3.44 -3.72
C ASP A 31 -4.67 2.76 -2.53
N TYR A 32 -5.44 3.54 -1.80
CA TYR A 32 -6.22 3.10 -0.64
C TYR A 32 -7.65 3.59 -0.80
N THR A 33 -8.61 2.71 -0.60
CA THR A 33 -10.04 3.05 -0.75
C THR A 33 -10.85 2.38 0.35
N VAL A 34 -11.77 3.11 0.98
CA VAL A 34 -12.79 2.54 1.86
C VAL A 34 -13.98 2.12 1.02
N ARG A 35 -14.35 0.83 1.06
CA ARG A 35 -15.51 0.27 0.34
C ARG A 35 -16.77 0.25 1.16
N GLU A 36 -16.65 -0.11 2.43
CA GLU A 36 -17.76 -0.20 3.36
C GLU A 36 -17.33 0.39 4.68
N HIS A 37 -18.21 1.10 5.35
CA HIS A 37 -18.01 1.56 6.71
C HIS A 37 -19.30 1.39 7.52
N GLU A 38 -19.14 0.81 8.67
CA GLU A 38 -20.15 0.71 9.72
C GLU A 38 -19.67 1.49 10.94
N ALA A 39 -20.46 1.53 12.00
CA ALA A 39 -20.14 2.30 13.18
C ALA A 39 -18.72 2.03 13.74
N ASN A 40 -18.30 0.75 13.80
CA ASN A 40 -17.03 0.31 14.39
C ASN A 40 -16.21 -0.56 13.42
N ARG A 41 -16.63 -0.68 12.17
CA ARG A 41 -16.04 -1.56 11.17
C ARG A 41 -15.91 -0.85 9.83
N LEU A 42 -14.83 -1.10 9.12
CA LEU A 42 -14.65 -0.65 7.74
C LEU A 42 -14.00 -1.75 6.89
N VAL A 43 -14.20 -1.67 5.59
CA VAL A 43 -13.51 -2.49 4.60
C VAL A 43 -12.58 -1.58 3.80
N LEU A 44 -11.28 -1.86 3.89
CA LEU A 44 -10.22 -1.12 3.23
C LEU A 44 -9.65 -1.94 2.07
N GLU A 45 -9.64 -1.38 0.87
CA GLU A 45 -8.90 -1.91 -0.27
C GLU A 45 -7.56 -1.23 -0.38
N VAL A 46 -6.51 -2.02 -0.51
CA VAL A 46 -5.13 -1.58 -0.66
C VAL A 46 -4.61 -2.09 -1.99
N GLN A 47 -4.08 -1.20 -2.80
CA GLN A 47 -3.40 -1.52 -4.05
C GLN A 47 -1.99 -0.93 -4.01
N TYR A 48 -1.00 -1.79 -4.24
CA TYR A 48 0.40 -1.40 -4.28
C TYR A 48 1.12 -2.10 -5.44
N ALA A 49 1.73 -1.33 -6.31
CA ALA A 49 2.49 -1.84 -7.45
C ALA A 49 3.95 -1.39 -7.35
N ASN A 50 4.83 -2.37 -7.17
CA ASN A 50 6.28 -2.22 -7.19
C ASN A 50 6.89 -3.59 -7.51
N ASP A 51 7.60 -3.70 -8.62
CA ASP A 51 8.18 -4.95 -9.09
C ASP A 51 9.24 -5.56 -8.14
N GLN A 52 9.72 -4.79 -7.19
CA GLN A 52 10.70 -5.24 -6.20
C GLN A 52 10.06 -5.72 -4.90
N ALA A 53 8.79 -5.40 -4.67
CA ALA A 53 8.11 -5.72 -3.43
C ALA A 53 7.50 -7.12 -3.47
N GLU A 54 7.75 -7.92 -2.44
CA GLU A 54 7.22 -9.27 -2.30
C GLU A 54 6.46 -9.49 -0.98
N ARG A 55 6.59 -8.55 -0.04
CA ARG A 55 6.00 -8.67 1.28
C ARG A 55 5.56 -7.32 1.82
N CYS A 56 4.39 -7.31 2.43
CA CYS A 56 3.88 -6.21 3.25
C CYS A 56 3.71 -6.67 4.69
N VAL A 57 4.15 -5.87 5.64
CA VAL A 57 3.84 -6.03 7.06
C VAL A 57 2.92 -4.88 7.45
N LEU A 58 1.71 -5.21 7.89
CA LEU A 58 0.74 -4.28 8.42
C LEU A 58 0.74 -4.39 9.94
N THR A 59 1.03 -3.30 10.62
CA THR A 59 0.91 -3.18 12.08
C THR A 59 -0.36 -2.41 12.41
N ALA A 60 -1.24 -3.00 13.23
CA ALA A 60 -2.42 -2.34 13.76
C ALA A 60 -2.16 -1.77 15.15
N GLY A 61 -2.73 -0.62 15.45
CA GLY A 61 -2.68 -0.02 16.79
C GLY A 61 -3.57 -0.74 17.79
N GLU A 62 -4.80 -0.29 18.00
CA GLU A 62 -5.74 -0.90 18.96
C GLU A 62 -6.77 -1.81 18.29
N GLY A 63 -7.21 -1.51 17.07
CA GLY A 63 -8.19 -2.28 16.31
C GLY A 63 -7.67 -3.63 15.83
N THR A 64 -8.53 -4.44 15.27
CA THR A 64 -8.20 -5.75 14.73
C THR A 64 -8.35 -5.71 13.21
N VAL A 65 -7.41 -6.34 12.49
CA VAL A 65 -7.45 -6.43 11.03
C VAL A 65 -7.53 -7.88 10.59
N PHE A 66 -8.40 -8.12 9.61
CA PHE A 66 -8.58 -9.43 8.99
C PHE A 66 -8.44 -9.28 7.47
N PRO A 67 -7.55 -10.05 6.82
CA PRO A 67 -7.49 -10.05 5.37
C PRO A 67 -8.67 -10.84 4.80
N ALA A 68 -9.29 -10.32 3.74
CA ALA A 68 -10.13 -11.12 2.89
C ALA A 68 -9.23 -11.88 1.91
N LEU A 69 -9.43 -13.20 1.82
CA LEU A 69 -8.56 -14.10 1.08
C LEU A 69 -8.67 -13.92 -0.43
N SER A 70 -7.51 -13.83 -1.10
CA SER A 70 -7.35 -14.14 -2.52
C SER A 70 -6.44 -15.36 -2.69
N GLU A 71 -6.61 -16.11 -3.79
CA GLU A 71 -5.94 -17.42 -3.99
C GLU A 71 -4.41 -17.29 -4.23
N ASP A 72 -3.93 -16.12 -4.61
CA ASP A 72 -2.53 -15.83 -4.95
C ASP A 72 -1.72 -15.22 -3.80
N GLN A 73 -2.33 -15.09 -2.63
CA GLN A 73 -1.74 -14.47 -1.46
C GLN A 73 -1.62 -15.44 -0.29
N SER A 74 -0.56 -15.28 0.47
CA SER A 74 -0.42 -15.91 1.77
C SER A 74 -0.29 -14.86 2.86
N PHE A 75 -0.81 -15.15 4.05
CA PHE A 75 -0.69 -14.25 5.18
C PHE A 75 -0.46 -14.99 6.49
N VAL A 76 0.15 -14.29 7.42
CA VAL A 76 0.35 -14.72 8.82
C VAL A 76 -0.03 -13.57 9.73
N TRP A 77 -0.86 -13.86 10.72
CA TRP A 77 -1.18 -12.93 11.80
C TRP A 77 -0.39 -13.27 13.07
N ASP A 78 0.35 -12.30 13.57
CA ASP A 78 1.01 -12.34 14.89
C ASP A 78 0.21 -11.50 15.88
N GLY A 79 -0.57 -12.14 16.72
CA GLY A 79 -1.45 -11.47 17.68
C GLY A 79 -0.70 -10.76 18.82
N GLU A 80 0.53 -11.18 19.15
CA GLU A 80 1.34 -10.53 20.19
C GLU A 80 1.90 -9.21 19.71
N LYS A 81 2.35 -9.16 18.46
CA LYS A 81 2.87 -7.94 17.83
C LYS A 81 1.80 -7.12 17.13
N ARG A 82 0.60 -7.69 16.95
CA ARG A 82 -0.50 -7.11 16.17
C ARG A 82 -0.09 -6.82 14.72
N GLU A 83 0.65 -7.75 14.14
CA GLU A 83 1.21 -7.66 12.80
C GLU A 83 0.56 -8.68 11.87
N LEU A 84 0.09 -8.21 10.73
CA LEU A 84 -0.34 -9.02 9.60
C LEU A 84 0.76 -8.98 8.54
N THR A 85 1.40 -10.11 8.28
CA THR A 85 2.34 -10.25 7.17
C THR A 85 1.62 -10.84 5.98
N VAL A 86 1.66 -10.16 4.83
CA VAL A 86 1.12 -10.60 3.56
C VAL A 86 2.26 -10.77 2.57
N GLN A 87 2.28 -11.89 1.84
CA GLN A 87 3.18 -12.18 0.73
C GLN A 87 2.36 -12.44 -0.53
N TRP A 88 2.87 -12.01 -1.68
CA TRP A 88 2.22 -12.20 -2.99
C TRP A 88 3.25 -12.52 -4.06
N ASN A 89 2.79 -13.13 -5.16
CA ASN A 89 3.65 -13.62 -6.24
C ASN A 89 3.49 -12.83 -7.55
N SER A 90 2.78 -11.70 -7.50
CA SER A 90 2.54 -10.84 -8.66
C SER A 90 3.29 -9.51 -8.51
N SER A 91 3.41 -8.73 -9.58
CA SER A 91 4.00 -7.38 -9.53
C SER A 91 3.12 -6.35 -8.81
N ARG A 92 1.93 -6.76 -8.37
CA ARG A 92 0.95 -5.88 -7.73
C ARG A 92 0.27 -6.60 -6.56
N LEU A 93 0.25 -5.93 -5.41
CA LEU A 93 -0.57 -6.32 -4.28
C LEU A 93 -1.98 -5.73 -4.46
N GLU A 94 -3.00 -6.58 -4.37
CA GLU A 94 -4.41 -6.20 -4.21
C GLU A 94 -4.91 -6.86 -2.94
N LEU A 95 -5.12 -6.10 -1.89
CA LEU A 95 -5.45 -6.62 -0.58
C LEU A 95 -6.73 -5.97 -0.08
N THR A 96 -7.71 -6.78 0.31
CA THR A 96 -8.91 -6.33 1.01
C THR A 96 -8.77 -6.66 2.49
N LEU A 97 -8.92 -5.65 3.33
CA LEU A 97 -8.83 -5.75 4.79
C LEU A 97 -10.16 -5.37 5.42
N VAL A 98 -10.58 -6.13 6.39
CA VAL A 98 -11.64 -5.74 7.34
C VAL A 98 -10.96 -5.23 8.59
N TYR A 99 -11.26 -3.99 8.96
CA TYR A 99 -10.83 -3.40 10.23
C TYR A 99 -12.02 -3.32 11.19
N GLU A 100 -11.78 -3.72 12.43
CA GLU A 100 -12.74 -3.60 13.52
C GLU A 100 -12.11 -2.82 14.66
N ALA A 101 -12.78 -1.73 15.08
CA ALA A 101 -12.32 -0.90 16.19
C ALA A 101 -12.37 -1.69 17.52
N ALA A 102 -11.42 -1.42 18.42
CA ALA A 102 -11.29 -2.11 19.69
C ALA A 102 -12.42 -1.86 20.71
N ILE A 103 -13.47 -1.16 20.32
CA ILE A 103 -14.55 -0.71 21.18
C ILE A 103 -15.85 -1.44 20.84
N SER A 104 -16.58 -1.90 21.86
CA SER A 104 -17.81 -2.69 21.73
C SER A 104 -19.07 -1.86 21.47
N ALA A 105 -19.05 -0.55 21.74
CA ALA A 105 -20.20 0.34 21.53
C ALA A 105 -20.01 1.18 20.25
N PRO A 106 -21.09 1.58 19.56
CA PRO A 106 -20.98 2.49 18.42
C PRO A 106 -20.35 3.82 18.83
N LEU A 107 -19.14 4.10 18.35
CA LEU A 107 -18.34 5.27 18.71
C LEU A 107 -19.08 6.60 18.50
N TRP A 108 -19.87 6.68 17.44
CA TRP A 108 -20.60 7.86 17.07
C TRP A 108 -21.78 8.21 18.00
N GLN A 109 -22.34 7.20 18.73
CA GLN A 109 -23.45 7.43 19.68
C GLN A 109 -22.99 8.10 20.96
N GLU A 110 -21.75 7.89 21.34
CA GLU A 110 -21.20 8.40 22.59
C GLU A 110 -20.39 9.71 22.42
N GLY A 111 -20.13 10.11 21.17
CA GLY A 111 -19.26 11.26 20.89
C GLY A 111 -17.83 11.06 21.41
N THR A 112 -17.42 9.79 21.62
CA THR A 112 -16.12 9.45 22.15
C THR A 112 -15.08 9.61 21.05
N PRO A 113 -14.02 10.40 21.24
CA PRO A 113 -12.92 10.46 20.29
C PRO A 113 -12.27 9.09 20.14
N TYR A 114 -12.03 8.67 18.89
CA TYR A 114 -11.30 7.46 18.57
C TYR A 114 -10.31 7.77 17.47
N GLU A 115 -9.08 7.37 17.67
CA GLU A 115 -8.02 7.40 16.66
C GLU A 115 -7.18 6.14 16.79
N ASP A 116 -6.97 5.46 15.68
CA ASP A 116 -6.08 4.31 15.58
C ASP A 116 -5.15 4.46 14.38
N GLU A 117 -4.01 3.76 14.38
CA GLU A 117 -3.02 3.84 13.33
C GLU A 117 -2.79 2.48 12.69
N LEU A 118 -2.81 2.43 11.35
CA LEU A 118 -2.36 1.30 10.55
C LEU A 118 -1.07 1.69 9.84
N VAL A 119 0.00 0.91 10.04
CA VAL A 119 1.28 1.13 9.36
C VAL A 119 1.54 0.00 8.38
N PHE A 120 1.62 0.34 7.09
CA PHE A 120 1.97 -0.58 6.01
C PHE A 120 3.44 -0.43 5.68
N THR A 121 4.22 -1.47 5.85
CA THR A 121 5.65 -1.48 5.50
C THR A 121 5.91 -2.52 4.42
N TYR A 122 6.48 -2.09 3.30
CA TYR A 122 6.74 -2.92 2.12
C TYR A 122 8.22 -3.31 2.05
N TYR A 123 8.48 -4.56 1.72
CA TYR A 123 9.83 -5.14 1.68
C TYR A 123 10.10 -5.88 0.37
N ASP A 124 11.37 -5.88 -0.05
CA ASP A 124 11.87 -6.73 -1.12
C ASP A 124 12.13 -8.17 -0.64
N ALA A 125 12.53 -9.06 -1.58
CA ALA A 125 12.90 -10.44 -1.31
C ALA A 125 14.07 -10.59 -0.31
N ALA A 126 14.99 -9.63 -0.27
CA ALA A 126 16.12 -9.63 0.63
C ALA A 126 15.78 -9.13 2.04
N GLY A 127 14.55 -8.61 2.23
CA GLY A 127 14.08 -8.05 3.49
C GLY A 127 14.43 -6.58 3.70
N ASN A 128 14.86 -5.87 2.66
CA ASN A 128 15.07 -4.44 2.75
C ASN A 128 13.73 -3.72 2.68
N LYS A 129 13.56 -2.70 3.52
CA LYS A 129 12.38 -1.83 3.50
C LYS A 129 12.42 -0.96 2.25
N LEU A 130 11.33 -1.01 1.47
CA LEU A 130 11.14 -0.23 0.25
C LEU A 130 10.33 1.02 0.51
N ASP A 131 9.24 0.89 1.28
CA ASP A 131 8.28 1.97 1.50
C ASP A 131 7.52 1.79 2.82
N GLU A 132 6.88 2.87 3.28
CA GLU A 132 6.01 2.87 4.46
C GLU A 132 4.89 3.88 4.30
N ASP A 133 3.66 3.46 4.59
CA ASP A 133 2.49 4.31 4.62
C ASP A 133 1.79 4.22 5.96
N ARG A 134 1.26 5.34 6.42
CA ARG A 134 0.51 5.45 7.67
C ARG A 134 -0.91 5.90 7.39
N LEU A 135 -1.85 5.10 7.82
CA LEU A 135 -3.26 5.41 7.76
C LEU A 135 -3.79 5.62 9.18
N PHE A 136 -4.58 6.67 9.37
CA PHE A 136 -5.22 6.99 10.63
C PHE A 136 -6.71 6.73 10.50
N ILE A 137 -7.24 5.92 11.40
CA ILE A 137 -8.67 5.59 11.46
C ILE A 137 -9.28 6.42 12.56
N LEU A 138 -10.28 7.22 12.18
CA LEU A 138 -10.94 8.16 13.08
C LEU A 138 -12.45 7.91 13.08
N ASN A 139 -13.13 8.20 14.18
CA ASN A 139 -14.59 8.21 14.18
C ASN A 139 -15.12 9.59 13.77
N GLN A 140 -16.14 9.56 12.95
CA GLN A 140 -16.94 10.74 12.57
C GLN A 140 -18.43 10.44 12.75
N LEU A 141 -19.27 11.45 12.51
CA LEU A 141 -20.74 11.37 12.71
C LEU A 141 -21.41 10.16 12.03
N ASN A 142 -20.84 9.67 10.93
CA ASN A 142 -21.42 8.59 10.12
C ASN A 142 -20.62 7.27 10.18
N GLY A 143 -19.69 7.12 11.14
CA GLY A 143 -18.85 5.93 11.29
C GLY A 143 -17.36 6.24 11.17
N LEU A 144 -16.57 5.21 10.89
CA LEU A 144 -15.12 5.33 10.78
C LEU A 144 -14.72 5.97 9.45
N THR A 145 -13.72 6.85 9.47
CA THR A 145 -13.07 7.40 8.29
C THR A 145 -11.58 7.10 8.33
N VAL A 146 -10.93 7.17 7.18
CA VAL A 146 -9.49 6.91 7.07
C VAL A 146 -8.79 8.11 6.45
N GLU A 147 -7.73 8.55 7.09
CA GLU A 147 -6.82 9.59 6.59
C GLU A 147 -5.43 8.99 6.36
N MET A 148 -4.76 9.42 5.30
CA MET A 148 -3.40 9.04 4.99
C MET A 148 -2.46 10.21 5.29
N GLU A 149 -1.37 9.93 6.00
CA GLU A 149 -0.31 10.90 6.20
C GLU A 149 0.58 11.00 4.95
N THR A 150 0.76 12.21 4.46
CA THR A 150 1.69 12.48 3.36
C THR A 150 3.11 12.66 3.87
N LEU A 151 4.11 12.57 2.97
CA LEU A 151 5.52 12.82 3.30
C LEU A 151 5.79 14.21 3.92
N ARG A 152 4.84 15.14 3.84
CA ARG A 152 4.92 16.47 4.46
C ARG A 152 4.24 16.55 5.83
N GLY A 153 3.75 15.42 6.34
CA GLY A 153 3.04 15.36 7.62
C GLY A 153 1.62 15.93 7.58
N SER A 154 1.05 16.21 6.40
CA SER A 154 -0.37 16.57 6.28
C SER A 154 -1.21 15.33 6.07
N ARG A 155 -2.35 15.26 6.76
CA ARG A 155 -3.33 14.19 6.60
C ARG A 155 -4.37 14.58 5.57
N SER A 156 -4.77 13.63 4.73
CA SER A 156 -5.87 13.79 3.77
C SER A 156 -6.77 12.56 3.81
N GLN A 157 -8.08 12.77 3.73
CA GLN A 157 -9.03 11.65 3.67
C GLN A 157 -8.80 10.83 2.41
N ILE A 158 -8.79 9.50 2.56
CA ILE A 158 -8.83 8.60 1.43
C ILE A 158 -10.25 8.48 0.88
N PRO A 159 -10.41 8.17 -0.42
CA PRO A 159 -11.70 8.02 -1.03
C PRO A 159 -12.58 6.98 -0.32
N GLN A 160 -13.83 7.32 -0.11
CA GLN A 160 -14.85 6.40 0.37
C GLN A 160 -15.83 6.14 -0.78
N ILE A 161 -15.97 4.89 -1.17
CA ILE A 161 -16.98 4.49 -2.14
C ILE A 161 -18.23 4.10 -1.36
N LEU A 162 -19.16 5.05 -1.27
CA LEU A 162 -20.49 4.76 -0.76
C LEU A 162 -21.21 3.94 -1.84
N ASN A 163 -21.66 2.74 -1.50
CA ASN A 163 -22.62 2.06 -2.34
C ASN A 163 -23.92 2.87 -2.26
N GLU A 164 -24.22 3.64 -3.31
CA GLU A 164 -25.55 4.21 -3.43
C GLU A 164 -26.57 3.05 -3.50
N PRO A 165 -27.69 3.16 -2.79
CA PRO A 165 -28.71 2.14 -2.75
C PRO A 165 -29.40 1.91 -4.08
#